data_c3f75b41cc63d6704022df2413ba9c6c
#
_entry.id   c3f75b41cc63d6704022df2413ba9c6c
#
_cell.length_a   1.000
_cell.length_b   1.000
_cell.length_c   1.000
_cell.angle_alpha   90.00
_cell.angle_beta   90.00
_cell.angle_gamma   90.00
#
_symmetry.space_group_name_H-M   'P 1'
#
loop_
_entity.id
_entity.type
_entity.pdbx_description
1 polymer ?
#
loop_
_entity_poly.entity_id
_entity_poly.type
_entity_poly.pdbx_seq_one_letter_code
_entity_poly.pdbx_strand_id
1 'polypeptide(L)'
;MSEQEYYVPSGTYWPIIGSIGVSTLFVGFANQMHGVEWGGSVMALGFAIMVFMMFGWFGQVVNESTNGIYNKQVDRSFRWGMSWFIFSEVMFFAAFFGALFYARQLSVPWLGGADNNIFTPDLWNAFSASWHQMAFISPGTELQSGTVMSFPAVPATGIETATPAMVVDPWGLPALNTALLLASGVTLTFAHHALRAGHRDQIVGWLVATIALGAAFLGFQIMEYGHAYHDGL
;
A
#
# COMPACT_ATOMS: atom_id res chain seq x y z
N MET A 1 35.41 -19.53 -26.37
CA MET A 1 34.41 -18.62 -25.80
C MET A 1 33.08 -19.10 -26.37
N SER A 2 32.30 -19.87 -25.60
CA SER A 2 30.95 -20.27 -26.02
C SER A 2 30.10 -19.02 -26.13
N GLU A 3 29.51 -18.76 -27.29
CA GLU A 3 28.46 -17.78 -27.48
C GLU A 3 27.43 -18.02 -26.39
N GLN A 4 27.22 -17.03 -25.53
CA GLN A 4 26.14 -17.09 -24.55
C GLN A 4 24.85 -16.96 -25.38
N GLU A 5 24.22 -18.09 -25.62
CA GLU A 5 22.94 -18.14 -26.31
C GLU A 5 21.94 -17.30 -25.54
N TYR A 6 21.40 -16.30 -26.23
CA TYR A 6 20.41 -15.38 -25.62
C TYR A 6 19.16 -16.17 -25.25
N TYR A 7 18.79 -16.15 -23.96
CA TYR A 7 17.59 -16.83 -23.51
C TYR A 7 16.33 -16.10 -23.98
N VAL A 8 15.52 -16.78 -24.76
CA VAL A 8 14.19 -16.32 -25.18
C VAL A 8 13.16 -17.14 -24.40
N PRO A 9 12.32 -16.51 -23.56
CA PRO A 9 11.30 -17.24 -22.81
C PRO A 9 10.30 -17.89 -23.77
N SER A 10 9.85 -19.09 -23.42
CA SER A 10 8.74 -19.74 -24.11
C SER A 10 7.44 -18.96 -23.91
N GLY A 11 6.54 -18.99 -24.90
CA GLY A 11 5.22 -18.35 -24.77
C GLY A 11 4.44 -18.93 -23.59
N THR A 12 3.74 -18.04 -22.85
CA THR A 12 2.97 -18.44 -21.68
C THR A 12 1.60 -17.76 -21.69
N TYR A 13 0.61 -18.40 -21.07
CA TYR A 13 -0.76 -17.87 -20.93
C TYR A 13 -0.98 -17.08 -19.65
N TRP A 14 -0.02 -17.04 -18.74
CA TRP A 14 -0.18 -16.39 -17.43
C TRP A 14 -0.51 -14.90 -17.51
N PRO A 15 0.06 -14.10 -18.44
CA PRO A 15 -0.30 -12.69 -18.58
C PRO A 15 -1.78 -12.47 -18.94
N ILE A 16 -2.34 -13.32 -19.81
CA ILE A 16 -3.75 -13.24 -20.20
C ILE A 16 -4.65 -13.59 -19.02
N ILE A 17 -4.33 -14.66 -18.28
CA ILE A 17 -5.06 -15.08 -17.09
C ILE A 17 -5.01 -13.95 -16.03
N GLY A 18 -3.82 -13.36 -15.83
CA GLY A 18 -3.65 -12.24 -14.93
C GLY A 18 -4.50 -11.01 -15.31
N SER A 19 -4.52 -10.66 -16.61
CA SER A 19 -5.34 -9.56 -17.11
C SER A 19 -6.82 -9.79 -16.89
N ILE A 20 -7.31 -11.01 -17.13
CA ILE A 20 -8.71 -11.39 -16.85
C ILE A 20 -9.00 -11.29 -15.36
N GLY A 21 -8.11 -11.81 -14.50
CA GLY A 21 -8.27 -11.78 -13.04
C GLY A 21 -8.34 -10.35 -12.50
N VAL A 22 -7.41 -9.48 -12.91
CA VAL A 22 -7.38 -8.07 -12.50
C VAL A 22 -8.63 -7.34 -13.01
N SER A 23 -9.00 -7.50 -14.27
CA SER A 23 -10.20 -6.85 -14.83
C SER A 23 -11.46 -7.29 -14.10
N THR A 24 -11.63 -8.59 -13.84
CA THR A 24 -12.77 -9.14 -13.08
C THR A 24 -12.81 -8.58 -11.66
N LEU A 25 -11.66 -8.48 -10.99
CA LEU A 25 -11.56 -7.92 -9.64
C LEU A 25 -12.00 -6.46 -9.61
N PHE A 26 -11.51 -5.62 -10.53
CA PHE A 26 -11.89 -4.20 -10.57
C PHE A 26 -13.34 -3.97 -10.98
N VAL A 27 -13.88 -4.77 -11.91
CA VAL A 27 -15.33 -4.73 -12.24
C VAL A 27 -16.16 -5.10 -11.02
N GLY A 28 -15.77 -6.15 -10.29
CA GLY A 28 -16.43 -6.52 -9.03
C GLY A 28 -16.37 -5.41 -7.99
N PHE A 29 -15.19 -4.82 -7.79
CA PHE A 29 -14.98 -3.72 -6.86
C PHE A 29 -15.83 -2.48 -7.21
N ALA A 30 -15.84 -2.06 -8.48
CA ALA A 30 -16.64 -0.94 -8.92
C ALA A 30 -18.14 -1.18 -8.67
N ASN A 31 -18.65 -2.37 -8.99
CA ASN A 31 -20.06 -2.71 -8.73
C ASN A 31 -20.37 -2.78 -7.23
N GLN A 32 -19.43 -3.28 -6.41
CA GLN A 32 -19.58 -3.27 -4.96
C GLN A 32 -19.69 -1.84 -4.40
N MET A 33 -18.89 -0.91 -4.91
CA MET A 33 -18.95 0.51 -4.53
C MET A 33 -20.28 1.17 -4.92
N HIS A 34 -20.93 0.68 -5.98
CA HIS A 34 -22.26 1.12 -6.39
C HIS A 34 -23.41 0.39 -5.67
N GLY A 35 -23.11 -0.45 -4.68
CA GLY A 35 -24.13 -1.18 -3.91
C GLY A 35 -24.80 -2.34 -4.66
N VAL A 36 -24.18 -2.84 -5.72
CA VAL A 36 -24.71 -3.97 -6.49
C VAL A 36 -24.42 -5.27 -5.74
N GLU A 37 -25.44 -6.06 -5.43
CA GLU A 37 -25.36 -7.26 -4.58
C GLU A 37 -24.32 -8.31 -5.05
N TRP A 38 -24.17 -8.49 -6.35
CA TRP A 38 -23.20 -9.46 -6.90
C TRP A 38 -21.76 -8.91 -7.02
N GLY A 39 -21.53 -7.62 -6.74
CA GLY A 39 -20.21 -6.99 -6.84
C GLY A 39 -19.15 -7.73 -6.04
N GLY A 40 -19.43 -8.07 -4.79
CA GLY A 40 -18.53 -8.80 -3.92
C GLY A 40 -18.18 -10.20 -4.42
N SER A 41 -19.15 -10.91 -5.01
CA SER A 41 -18.91 -12.25 -5.58
C SER A 41 -18.00 -12.22 -6.79
N VAL A 42 -18.17 -11.21 -7.66
CA VAL A 42 -17.30 -11.02 -8.84
C VAL A 42 -15.90 -10.58 -8.42
N MET A 43 -15.78 -9.72 -7.40
CA MET A 43 -14.48 -9.36 -6.82
C MET A 43 -13.75 -10.59 -6.25
N ALA A 44 -14.46 -11.45 -5.51
CA ALA A 44 -13.90 -12.69 -4.99
C ALA A 44 -13.47 -13.65 -6.11
N LEU A 45 -14.23 -13.76 -7.18
CA LEU A 45 -13.85 -14.53 -8.37
C LEU A 45 -12.57 -13.99 -9.02
N GLY A 46 -12.48 -12.66 -9.22
CA GLY A 46 -11.27 -12.02 -9.74
C GLY A 46 -10.05 -12.30 -8.88
N PHE A 47 -10.20 -12.22 -7.56
CA PHE A 47 -9.15 -12.57 -6.61
C PHE A 47 -8.74 -14.06 -6.72
N ALA A 48 -9.69 -14.97 -6.81
CA ALA A 48 -9.41 -16.40 -6.98
C ALA A 48 -8.64 -16.69 -8.28
N ILE A 49 -8.98 -16.02 -9.39
CA ILE A 49 -8.24 -16.12 -10.65
C ILE A 49 -6.80 -15.62 -10.48
N MET A 50 -6.58 -14.52 -9.77
CA MET A 50 -5.25 -13.99 -9.48
C MET A 50 -4.42 -14.96 -8.65
N VAL A 51 -5.00 -15.54 -7.61
CA VAL A 51 -4.35 -16.56 -6.77
C VAL A 51 -3.96 -17.77 -7.63
N PHE A 52 -4.87 -18.28 -8.44
CA PHE A 52 -4.60 -19.39 -9.36
C PHE A 52 -3.43 -19.07 -10.30
N MET A 53 -3.44 -17.88 -10.91
CA MET A 53 -2.38 -17.42 -11.80
C MET A 53 -1.03 -17.36 -11.08
N MET A 54 -0.98 -16.82 -9.87
CA MET A 54 0.24 -16.71 -9.08
C MET A 54 0.85 -18.08 -8.77
N PHE A 55 0.06 -19.04 -8.29
CA PHE A 55 0.53 -20.39 -8.00
C PHE A 55 1.00 -21.11 -9.28
N GLY A 56 0.25 -21.01 -10.36
CA GLY A 56 0.60 -21.63 -11.62
C GLY A 56 1.88 -21.05 -12.23
N TRP A 57 1.98 -19.72 -12.27
CA TRP A 57 3.16 -19.04 -12.81
C TRP A 57 4.41 -19.32 -11.98
N PHE A 58 4.34 -19.19 -10.66
CA PHE A 58 5.49 -19.50 -9.82
C PHE A 58 5.86 -21.00 -9.86
N GLY A 59 4.87 -21.88 -9.95
CA GLY A 59 5.12 -23.30 -10.17
C GLY A 59 5.90 -23.58 -11.47
N GLN A 60 5.55 -22.89 -12.55
CA GLN A 60 6.30 -22.95 -13.80
C GLN A 60 7.74 -22.43 -13.62
N VAL A 61 7.94 -21.26 -13.00
CA VAL A 61 9.27 -20.70 -12.75
C VAL A 61 10.14 -21.64 -11.91
N VAL A 62 9.57 -22.26 -10.88
CA VAL A 62 10.28 -23.27 -10.08
C VAL A 62 10.71 -24.47 -10.93
N ASN A 63 9.80 -24.97 -11.76
CA ASN A 63 10.09 -26.11 -12.66
C ASN A 63 11.18 -25.77 -13.68
N GLU A 64 11.13 -24.59 -14.29
CA GLU A 64 12.13 -24.11 -15.23
C GLU A 64 13.50 -23.92 -14.57
N SER A 65 13.52 -23.40 -13.34
CA SER A 65 14.74 -23.24 -12.54
C SER A 65 15.36 -24.58 -12.14
N THR A 66 14.55 -25.56 -11.71
CA THR A 66 15.05 -26.88 -11.29
C THR A 66 15.55 -27.70 -12.47
N ASN A 67 15.00 -27.50 -13.66
CA ASN A 67 15.45 -28.11 -14.89
C ASN A 67 16.69 -27.42 -15.51
N GLY A 68 17.20 -26.37 -14.88
CA GLY A 68 18.43 -25.70 -15.31
C GLY A 68 18.29 -24.89 -16.61
N ILE A 69 17.07 -24.49 -16.98
CA ILE A 69 16.78 -23.71 -18.20
C ILE A 69 17.38 -22.30 -18.10
N TYR A 70 17.48 -21.76 -16.89
CA TYR A 70 17.96 -20.40 -16.67
C TYR A 70 19.49 -20.32 -16.67
N ASN A 71 20.02 -19.42 -17.50
CA ASN A 71 21.44 -19.11 -17.54
C ASN A 71 21.80 -17.98 -16.56
N LYS A 72 23.11 -17.66 -16.43
CA LYS A 72 23.59 -16.58 -15.56
C LYS A 72 23.04 -15.19 -15.92
N GLN A 73 22.67 -14.98 -17.18
CA GLN A 73 22.06 -13.71 -17.62
C GLN A 73 20.65 -13.57 -17.08
N VAL A 74 19.86 -14.65 -17.09
CA VAL A 74 18.51 -14.67 -16.51
C VAL A 74 18.55 -14.41 -15.00
N ASP A 75 19.47 -15.06 -14.26
CA ASP A 75 19.66 -14.80 -12.82
C ASP A 75 19.96 -13.31 -12.55
N ARG A 76 20.82 -12.71 -13.35
CA ARG A 76 21.11 -11.26 -13.26
C ARG A 76 19.89 -10.41 -13.56
N SER A 77 19.09 -10.78 -14.56
CA SER A 77 17.87 -10.06 -14.93
C SER A 77 16.82 -10.12 -13.82
N PHE A 78 16.64 -11.25 -13.16
CA PHE A 78 15.75 -11.38 -12.00
C PHE A 78 16.20 -10.50 -10.83
N ARG A 79 17.49 -10.42 -10.54
CA ARG A 79 18.04 -9.53 -9.51
C ARG A 79 17.82 -8.05 -9.84
N TRP A 80 18.01 -7.66 -11.09
CA TRP A 80 17.71 -6.31 -11.55
C TRP A 80 16.21 -6.01 -11.47
N GLY A 81 15.36 -6.95 -11.84
CA GLY A 81 13.90 -6.82 -11.69
C GLY A 81 13.49 -6.57 -10.24
N MET A 82 14.06 -7.33 -9.29
CA MET A 82 13.82 -7.11 -7.86
C MET A 82 14.33 -5.74 -7.38
N SER A 83 15.50 -5.31 -7.85
CA SER A 83 16.04 -3.99 -7.52
C SER A 83 15.14 -2.86 -7.99
N TRP A 84 14.58 -2.97 -9.19
CA TRP A 84 13.63 -2.00 -9.72
C TRP A 84 12.29 -2.01 -8.98
N PHE A 85 11.82 -3.20 -8.57
CA PHE A 85 10.64 -3.32 -7.72
C PHE A 85 10.85 -2.58 -6.38
N ILE A 86 11.97 -2.85 -5.68
CA ILE A 86 12.29 -2.16 -4.43
C ILE A 86 12.39 -0.64 -4.65
N PHE A 87 13.01 -0.22 -5.76
CA PHE A 87 13.09 1.20 -6.10
C PHE A 87 11.71 1.83 -6.30
N SER A 88 10.78 1.14 -6.96
CA SER A 88 9.41 1.63 -7.15
C SER A 88 8.67 1.81 -5.82
N GLU A 89 8.86 0.89 -4.87
CA GLU A 89 8.28 1.00 -3.52
C GLU A 89 8.86 2.20 -2.75
N VAL A 90 10.18 2.40 -2.84
CA VAL A 90 10.83 3.59 -2.25
C VAL A 90 10.26 4.88 -2.84
N MET A 91 10.07 4.93 -4.16
CA MET A 91 9.50 6.11 -4.84
C MET A 91 8.03 6.33 -4.48
N PHE A 92 7.25 5.25 -4.30
CA PHE A 92 5.88 5.33 -3.81
C PHE A 92 5.81 6.01 -2.43
N PHE A 93 6.60 5.55 -1.48
CA PHE A 93 6.67 6.18 -0.15
C PHE A 93 7.21 7.61 -0.22
N ALA A 94 8.22 7.87 -1.04
CA ALA A 94 8.78 9.21 -1.23
C ALA A 94 7.72 10.19 -1.76
N ALA A 95 6.85 9.76 -2.67
CA ALA A 95 5.75 10.58 -3.19
C ALA A 95 4.75 10.94 -2.08
N PHE A 96 4.31 9.99 -1.28
CA PHE A 96 3.35 10.23 -0.20
C PHE A 96 3.94 11.07 0.94
N PHE A 97 5.14 10.72 1.42
CA PHE A 97 5.81 11.51 2.46
C PHE A 97 6.24 12.89 1.96
N GLY A 98 6.64 12.99 0.69
CA GLY A 98 6.93 14.27 0.05
C GLY A 98 5.69 15.15 -0.06
N ALA A 99 4.55 14.60 -0.45
CA ALA A 99 3.27 15.32 -0.47
C ALA A 99 2.83 15.76 0.94
N LEU A 100 2.97 14.89 1.94
CA LEU A 100 2.70 15.23 3.33
C LEU A 100 3.61 16.35 3.83
N PHE A 101 4.90 16.27 3.55
CA PHE A 101 5.86 17.31 3.88
C PHE A 101 5.48 18.65 3.22
N TYR A 102 5.17 18.62 1.93
CA TYR A 102 4.74 19.80 1.18
C TYR A 102 3.47 20.41 1.77
N ALA A 103 2.47 19.61 2.04
CA ALA A 103 1.23 20.07 2.64
C ALA A 103 1.48 20.72 4.02
N ARG A 104 2.23 20.06 4.89
CA ARG A 104 2.46 20.50 6.27
C ARG A 104 3.39 21.70 6.38
N GLN A 105 4.48 21.75 5.59
CA GLN A 105 5.52 22.75 5.72
C GLN A 105 5.35 23.96 4.79
N LEU A 106 4.62 23.78 3.70
CA LEU A 106 4.44 24.81 2.70
C LEU A 106 2.98 25.21 2.52
N SER A 107 2.11 24.31 2.07
CA SER A 107 0.73 24.65 1.71
C SER A 107 -0.07 25.21 2.87
N VAL A 108 -0.05 24.56 4.03
CA VAL A 108 -0.80 25.00 5.21
C VAL A 108 -0.29 26.36 5.74
N PRO A 109 1.02 26.57 5.94
CA PRO A 109 1.55 27.89 6.28
C PRO A 109 1.22 28.98 5.26
N TRP A 110 1.32 28.68 3.95
CA TRP A 110 1.01 29.66 2.90
C TRP A 110 -0.47 30.07 2.90
N LEU A 111 -1.39 29.13 3.13
CA LEU A 111 -2.80 29.44 3.30
C LEU A 111 -3.07 30.32 4.52
N GLY A 112 -2.24 30.21 5.54
CA GLY A 112 -2.26 31.10 6.72
C GLY A 112 -1.52 32.42 6.56
N GLY A 113 -1.01 32.73 5.38
CA GLY A 113 -0.35 34.02 5.09
C GLY A 113 1.16 34.04 5.32
N ALA A 114 1.81 32.88 5.45
CA ALA A 114 3.25 32.83 5.58
C ALA A 114 3.98 33.22 4.26
N ASP A 115 5.23 33.63 4.39
CA ASP A 115 6.11 34.09 3.31
C ASP A 115 5.49 35.23 2.49
N ASN A 116 5.43 35.06 1.16
CA ASN A 116 4.87 36.08 0.25
C ASN A 116 3.35 35.99 0.08
N ASN A 117 2.65 35.14 0.87
CA ASN A 117 1.21 34.90 0.76
C ASN A 117 0.38 35.74 1.75
N ILE A 118 0.80 36.96 1.99
CA ILE A 118 0.20 37.88 2.99
C ILE A 118 -1.27 38.20 2.74
N PHE A 119 -1.77 38.07 1.51
CA PHE A 119 -3.18 38.28 1.16
C PHE A 119 -4.07 37.03 1.29
N THR A 120 -3.47 35.87 1.54
CA THR A 120 -4.24 34.62 1.65
C THR A 120 -5.22 34.63 2.82
N PRO A 121 -4.89 35.17 4.02
CA PRO A 121 -5.84 35.28 5.10
C PRO A 121 -7.06 36.16 4.79
N ASP A 122 -6.93 37.13 3.88
CA ASP A 122 -8.06 37.97 3.46
C ASP A 122 -9.06 37.19 2.58
N LEU A 123 -8.55 36.18 1.85
CA LEU A 123 -9.37 35.26 1.05
C LEU A 123 -9.96 34.13 1.88
N TRP A 124 -9.26 33.69 2.91
CA TRP A 124 -9.60 32.53 3.75
C TRP A 124 -9.60 32.90 5.24
N ASN A 125 -10.32 33.96 5.60
CA ASN A 125 -10.30 34.57 6.92
C ASN A 125 -10.72 33.62 8.08
N ALA A 126 -11.39 32.51 7.77
CA ALA A 126 -11.74 31.48 8.75
C ALA A 126 -10.69 30.33 8.82
N PHE A 127 -9.63 30.40 8.01
CA PHE A 127 -8.61 29.35 7.99
C PHE A 127 -7.56 29.58 9.09
N SER A 128 -7.33 28.57 9.90
CA SER A 128 -6.21 28.55 10.86
C SER A 128 -5.08 27.67 10.31
N ALA A 129 -3.89 28.25 10.19
CA ALA A 129 -2.68 27.54 9.71
C ALA A 129 -2.12 26.56 10.76
N SER A 130 -2.99 25.80 11.40
CA SER A 130 -2.64 24.77 12.38
C SER A 130 -2.86 23.40 11.77
N TRP A 131 -1.83 22.55 11.78
CA TRP A 131 -1.91 21.19 11.24
C TRP A 131 -2.99 20.35 11.94
N HIS A 132 -3.27 20.60 13.21
CA HIS A 132 -4.24 19.87 14.02
C HIS A 132 -5.65 20.48 14.04
N GLN A 133 -5.82 21.65 13.44
CA GLN A 133 -7.08 22.40 13.46
C GLN A 133 -7.52 22.77 12.04
N MET A 134 -7.65 21.80 11.17
CA MET A 134 -8.41 22.02 9.95
C MET A 134 -9.87 22.17 10.35
N ALA A 135 -10.35 23.42 10.44
CA ALA A 135 -11.77 23.68 10.62
C ALA A 135 -12.50 23.28 9.34
N PHE A 136 -13.13 22.11 9.35
CA PHE A 136 -14.07 21.72 8.31
C PHE A 136 -15.36 22.49 8.52
N ILE A 137 -15.71 23.37 7.59
CA ILE A 137 -16.98 24.06 7.61
C ILE A 137 -18.06 23.05 7.17
N SER A 138 -19.04 22.78 8.03
CA SER A 138 -20.13 21.87 7.75
C SER A 138 -20.98 22.32 6.56
N PRO A 139 -21.44 21.41 5.68
CA PRO A 139 -22.42 21.74 4.63
C PRO A 139 -23.71 22.24 5.29
N GLY A 140 -24.24 23.35 4.78
CA GLY A 140 -25.48 23.94 5.26
C GLY A 140 -25.31 25.10 6.22
N THR A 141 -24.10 25.49 6.59
CA THR A 141 -23.86 26.78 7.23
C THR A 141 -24.04 27.87 6.17
N GLU A 142 -25.11 28.64 6.26
CA GLU A 142 -25.32 29.79 5.36
C GLU A 142 -24.13 30.73 5.49
N LEU A 143 -23.46 30.96 4.36
CA LEU A 143 -22.37 31.94 4.27
C LEU A 143 -22.96 33.33 4.49
N GLN A 144 -22.67 33.96 5.62
CA GLN A 144 -22.90 35.39 5.74
C GLN A 144 -22.03 36.10 4.67
N SER A 145 -22.63 37.07 4.04
CA SER A 145 -21.99 37.88 2.98
C SER A 145 -20.60 38.34 3.39
N GLY A 146 -19.57 37.81 2.73
CA GLY A 146 -18.16 38.09 3.02
C GLY A 146 -17.34 36.88 3.46
N THR A 147 -17.94 35.74 3.66
CA THR A 147 -17.24 34.51 4.07
C THR A 147 -16.92 33.64 2.86
N VAL A 148 -15.71 33.27 2.73
CA VAL A 148 -15.12 32.61 1.58
C VAL A 148 -15.41 31.10 1.58
N MET A 149 -15.49 30.55 0.39
CA MET A 149 -15.77 29.17 0.00
C MET A 149 -15.60 28.11 1.09
N SER A 150 -16.74 27.52 1.44
CA SER A 150 -16.75 26.25 2.16
C SER A 150 -16.34 25.13 1.21
N PHE A 151 -15.30 24.41 1.55
CA PHE A 151 -15.09 23.09 0.96
C PHE A 151 -16.30 22.21 1.30
N PRO A 152 -16.68 21.24 0.43
CA PRO A 152 -17.77 20.35 0.74
C PRO A 152 -17.48 19.64 2.05
N ALA A 153 -18.22 20.03 3.05
CA ALA A 153 -18.03 19.57 4.39
C ALA A 153 -18.68 18.20 4.54
N VAL A 154 -18.11 17.43 5.38
CA VAL A 154 -18.72 16.22 5.95
C VAL A 154 -20.10 16.60 6.53
N PRO A 155 -21.18 15.84 6.28
CA PRO A 155 -22.51 16.15 6.78
C PRO A 155 -22.49 16.33 8.28
N ALA A 156 -22.90 17.51 8.74
CA ALA A 156 -22.96 17.84 10.16
C ALA A 156 -24.21 17.22 10.82
N THR A 157 -24.32 15.93 10.80
CA THR A 157 -25.19 15.22 11.72
C THR A 157 -24.35 14.75 12.90
N GLY A 158 -24.12 15.67 13.86
CA GLY A 158 -23.52 15.29 15.14
C GLY A 158 -22.02 14.96 15.12
N ILE A 159 -21.30 15.30 14.06
CA ILE A 159 -19.86 15.23 14.09
C ILE A 159 -19.38 16.54 14.74
N GLU A 160 -19.19 16.47 16.04
CA GLU A 160 -18.21 17.33 16.67
C GLU A 160 -16.96 17.30 15.79
N THR A 161 -16.42 18.49 15.48
CA THR A 161 -15.20 18.67 14.71
C THR A 161 -14.30 17.45 14.85
N ALA A 162 -13.89 16.82 13.72
CA ALA A 162 -12.97 15.70 13.77
C ALA A 162 -11.78 16.11 14.65
N THR A 163 -11.90 15.81 15.92
CA THR A 163 -10.90 16.17 16.89
C THR A 163 -9.69 15.27 16.64
N PRO A 164 -8.48 15.74 16.94
CA PRO A 164 -7.26 14.92 16.89
C PRO A 164 -7.32 13.60 17.68
N ALA A 165 -8.40 13.34 18.39
CA ALA A 165 -8.67 12.08 19.09
C ALA A 165 -8.74 10.86 18.18
N MET A 166 -8.92 11.05 16.87
CA MET A 166 -8.90 9.99 15.86
C MET A 166 -7.52 9.75 15.26
N VAL A 167 -6.48 10.36 15.77
CA VAL A 167 -5.10 10.03 15.35
C VAL A 167 -4.73 8.67 15.92
N VAL A 168 -4.44 7.72 15.05
CA VAL A 168 -3.94 6.40 15.44
C VAL A 168 -2.67 6.56 16.27
N ASP A 169 -2.66 5.99 17.48
CA ASP A 169 -1.48 6.04 18.35
C ASP A 169 -0.32 5.29 17.70
N PRO A 170 0.79 5.94 17.34
CA PRO A 170 1.91 5.30 16.67
C PRO A 170 2.62 4.26 17.55
N TRP A 171 2.50 4.34 18.88
CA TRP A 171 3.15 3.44 19.82
C TRP A 171 2.34 2.18 20.17
N GLY A 172 1.10 2.10 19.69
CA GLY A 172 0.24 0.94 19.84
C GLY A 172 0.51 -0.17 18.82
N LEU A 173 -0.55 -0.57 18.12
CA LEU A 173 -0.50 -1.62 17.07
C LEU A 173 0.49 -1.29 15.94
N PRO A 174 0.63 -0.04 15.46
CA PRO A 174 1.57 0.27 14.38
C PRO A 174 3.03 0.00 14.74
N ALA A 175 3.44 0.32 15.97
CA ALA A 175 4.79 0.01 16.44
C ALA A 175 5.05 -1.48 16.55
N LEU A 176 4.07 -2.25 17.05
CA LEU A 176 4.13 -3.72 17.09
C LEU A 176 4.23 -4.30 15.68
N ASN A 177 3.43 -3.82 14.75
CA ASN A 177 3.48 -4.25 13.34
C ASN A 177 4.84 -3.99 12.71
N THR A 178 5.43 -2.84 12.96
CA THR A 178 6.79 -2.52 12.52
C THR A 178 7.81 -3.50 13.10
N ALA A 179 7.73 -3.80 14.39
CA ALA A 179 8.62 -4.76 15.04
C ALA A 179 8.49 -6.18 14.45
N LEU A 180 7.27 -6.62 14.15
CA LEU A 180 7.02 -7.93 13.50
C LEU A 180 7.64 -8.00 12.10
N LEU A 181 7.52 -6.95 11.29
CA LEU A 181 8.13 -6.91 9.97
C LEU A 181 9.66 -6.89 10.03
N LEU A 182 10.24 -6.13 10.96
CA LEU A 182 11.70 -6.13 11.16
C LEU A 182 12.19 -7.49 11.61
N ALA A 183 11.50 -8.13 12.55
CA ALA A 183 11.82 -9.50 13.00
C ALA A 183 11.71 -10.51 11.85
N SER A 184 10.68 -10.40 11.02
CA SER A 184 10.49 -11.22 9.82
C SER A 184 11.67 -11.05 8.83
N GLY A 185 12.15 -9.83 8.62
CA GLY A 185 13.35 -9.57 7.82
C GLY A 185 14.62 -10.24 8.36
N VAL A 186 14.79 -10.23 9.68
CA VAL A 186 15.93 -10.93 10.34
C VAL A 186 15.83 -12.45 10.16
N THR A 187 14.66 -13.04 10.38
CA THR A 187 14.45 -14.50 10.17
C THR A 187 14.66 -14.90 8.72
N LEU A 188 14.24 -14.08 7.76
CA LEU A 188 14.51 -14.30 6.34
C LEU A 188 16.02 -14.25 6.02
N THR A 189 16.75 -13.35 6.66
CA THR A 189 18.21 -13.28 6.52
C THR A 189 18.88 -14.58 7.00
N PHE A 190 18.46 -15.12 8.13
CA PHE A 190 18.95 -16.42 8.60
C PHE A 190 18.58 -17.56 7.65
N ALA A 191 17.37 -17.57 7.10
CA ALA A 191 16.97 -18.53 6.05
C ALA A 191 17.91 -18.47 4.84
N HIS A 192 18.26 -17.26 4.39
CA HIS A 192 19.18 -17.06 3.28
C HIS A 192 20.61 -17.52 3.61
N HIS A 193 21.12 -17.27 4.81
CA HIS A 193 22.41 -17.80 5.24
C HIS A 193 22.43 -19.33 5.29
N ALA A 194 21.38 -19.95 5.83
CA ALA A 194 21.21 -21.40 5.86
C ALA A 194 21.15 -22.00 4.43
N LEU A 195 20.47 -21.30 3.49
CA LEU A 195 20.43 -21.68 2.08
C LEU A 195 21.82 -21.72 1.47
N ARG A 196 22.64 -20.68 1.71
CA ARG A 196 24.00 -20.63 1.19
C ARG A 196 24.92 -21.69 1.81
N ALA A 197 24.64 -22.09 3.06
CA ALA A 197 25.36 -23.16 3.76
C ALA A 197 24.85 -24.57 3.43
N GLY A 198 23.74 -24.71 2.70
CA GLY A 198 23.16 -26.00 2.31
C GLY A 198 22.38 -26.71 3.43
N HIS A 199 22.05 -26.02 4.53
CA HIS A 199 21.36 -26.60 5.69
C HIS A 199 19.84 -26.58 5.51
N ARG A 200 19.28 -27.58 4.84
CA ARG A 200 17.88 -27.61 4.43
C ARG A 200 16.88 -27.49 5.57
N ASP A 201 17.11 -28.15 6.70
CA ASP A 201 16.20 -28.13 7.85
C ASP A 201 16.13 -26.74 8.48
N GLN A 202 17.26 -26.03 8.55
CA GLN A 202 17.33 -24.66 9.04
C GLN A 202 16.63 -23.69 8.10
N ILE A 203 16.72 -23.88 6.78
CA ILE A 203 15.99 -23.07 5.79
C ILE A 203 14.50 -23.16 6.06
N VAL A 204 13.96 -24.38 6.15
CA VAL A 204 12.53 -24.58 6.38
C VAL A 204 12.08 -23.95 7.70
N GLY A 205 12.83 -24.16 8.78
CA GLY A 205 12.51 -23.59 10.09
C GLY A 205 12.46 -22.05 10.06
N TRP A 206 13.47 -21.39 9.48
CA TRP A 206 13.51 -19.95 9.38
C TRP A 206 12.45 -19.38 8.43
N LEU A 207 12.13 -20.07 7.32
CA LEU A 207 11.04 -19.65 6.44
C LEU A 207 9.68 -19.75 7.11
N VAL A 208 9.42 -20.83 7.87
CA VAL A 208 8.19 -20.96 8.64
C VAL A 208 8.06 -19.83 9.67
N ALA A 209 9.14 -19.51 10.39
CA ALA A 209 9.15 -18.37 11.31
C ALA A 209 8.85 -17.04 10.59
N THR A 210 9.45 -16.80 9.43
CA THR A 210 9.21 -15.62 8.60
C THR A 210 7.73 -15.51 8.18
N ILE A 211 7.14 -16.61 7.71
CA ILE A 211 5.73 -16.66 7.30
C ILE A 211 4.81 -16.44 8.48
N ALA A 212 5.10 -17.04 9.65
CA ALA A 212 4.29 -16.86 10.85
C ALA A 212 4.28 -15.40 11.33
N LEU A 213 5.45 -14.72 11.32
CA LEU A 213 5.53 -13.30 11.65
C LEU A 213 4.79 -12.42 10.63
N GLY A 214 4.88 -12.75 9.33
CA GLY A 214 4.11 -12.05 8.29
C GLY A 214 2.60 -12.25 8.42
N ALA A 215 2.15 -13.46 8.77
CA ALA A 215 0.74 -13.74 9.02
C ALA A 215 0.22 -12.99 10.25
N ALA A 216 1.01 -12.92 11.33
CA ALA A 216 0.67 -12.13 12.52
C ALA A 216 0.55 -10.63 12.17
N PHE A 217 1.49 -10.09 11.39
CA PHE A 217 1.41 -8.71 10.88
C PHE A 217 0.10 -8.46 10.13
N LEU A 218 -0.27 -9.34 9.19
CA LEU A 218 -1.53 -9.19 8.44
C LEU A 218 -2.75 -9.23 9.36
N GLY A 219 -2.75 -10.10 10.37
CA GLY A 219 -3.83 -10.18 11.36
C GLY A 219 -4.01 -8.86 12.12
N PHE A 220 -2.93 -8.28 12.65
CA PHE A 220 -2.97 -6.99 13.33
C PHE A 220 -3.33 -5.85 12.40
N GLN A 221 -2.88 -5.87 11.14
CA GLN A 221 -3.22 -4.85 10.15
C GLN A 221 -4.72 -4.86 9.81
N ILE A 222 -5.31 -6.05 9.67
CA ILE A 222 -6.77 -6.18 9.45
C ILE A 222 -7.54 -5.66 10.66
N MET A 223 -7.09 -5.96 11.88
CA MET A 223 -7.71 -5.45 13.09
C MET A 223 -7.63 -3.92 13.18
N GLU A 224 -6.47 -3.34 12.88
CA GLU A 224 -6.24 -1.89 12.87
C GLU A 224 -7.16 -1.18 11.87
N TYR A 225 -7.24 -1.69 10.64
CA TYR A 225 -8.14 -1.14 9.63
C TYR A 225 -9.62 -1.33 10.00
N GLY A 226 -9.96 -2.44 10.66
CA GLY A 226 -11.31 -2.67 11.18
C GLY A 226 -11.70 -1.63 12.23
N HIS A 227 -10.80 -1.31 13.17
CA HIS A 227 -11.00 -0.26 14.16
C HIS A 227 -11.14 1.13 13.48
N ALA A 228 -10.21 1.47 12.59
CA ALA A 228 -10.24 2.73 11.87
C ALA A 228 -11.55 2.92 11.09
N TYR A 229 -12.03 1.88 10.41
CA TYR A 229 -13.30 1.91 9.69
C TYR A 229 -14.51 2.08 10.63
N HIS A 230 -14.49 1.41 11.78
CA HIS A 230 -15.55 1.54 12.78
C HIS A 230 -15.60 2.93 13.44
N ASP A 231 -14.43 3.54 13.59
CA ASP A 231 -14.25 4.87 14.19
C ASP A 231 -14.51 6.02 13.19
N GLY A 232 -14.84 5.68 11.92
CA GLY A 232 -15.25 6.62 10.89
C GLY A 232 -14.10 7.27 10.09
N LEU A 233 -12.95 6.62 10.08
CA LEU A 233 -11.79 6.99 9.24
C LEU A 233 -11.91 6.43 7.83
#